data_b5d8154d6fa7a8a7a92897c86529609f
#
_entry.id   b5d8154d6fa7a8a7a92897c86529609f
#
_cell.length_a   1.000
_cell.length_b   1.000
_cell.length_c   1.000
_cell.angle_alpha   90.00
_cell.angle_beta   90.00
_cell.angle_gamma   90.00
#
_symmetry.space_group_name_H-M   'P 1'
#
loop_
_entity.id
_entity.type
_entity.pdbx_description
1 polymer ?
#
loop_
_entity_poly.entity_id
_entity_poly.type
_entity_poly.pdbx_seq_one_letter_code
_entity_poly.pdbx_strand_id
1 'polypeptide(L)'
;MAFTDASARAALRQVFDAAIASADPRQVLARHLPERPRGRVIVLGAGKSAAVMAAAVETAWPDAPIEGLVVTRYAHGYPTRRVRVLEASHPVPDAAGARAAAELLEVARGAGADDLVLFLVSGGGSSLTTLPAPGLTLDDLIAVNKALLASGATIHEMNCIRRHLSAFSGGRLAAAAHPARVVTLAISDVPGDDPSVIASGPTVPDPSSFADARALVAHYGMKLPEAVQAHLAAGAEESPKPGDPRLGTPDYRFIATPAMALEAAATAARGLGLTPLILGDALEGEARELGTALAGMARSAATHGHPLPGPAILLSGGETTVTIRSPKPGRGGRNGECLLGCALALAGAHKVWALMGDTDGIDGSEDNAGAIAAPDTLARARAAGLDPRALLAGHDSYSLFQLLGDLVV
;
A
#
# COMPACT_ATOMS: atom_id res chain seq x y z
N MET A 1 35.08 6.30 8.41
CA MET A 1 35.35 4.89 8.75
C MET A 1 35.07 4.00 7.53
N ALA A 2 35.87 2.98 7.26
CA ALA A 2 35.52 2.00 6.24
C ALA A 2 34.49 1.02 6.80
N PHE A 3 33.40 0.81 6.09
CA PHE A 3 32.39 -0.18 6.48
C PHE A 3 32.96 -1.60 6.29
N THR A 4 32.80 -2.43 7.30
CA THR A 4 32.97 -3.89 7.20
C THR A 4 31.63 -4.50 6.72
N ASP A 5 31.63 -5.78 6.31
CA ASP A 5 30.38 -6.46 5.95
C ASP A 5 29.34 -6.40 7.07
N ALA A 6 29.75 -6.73 8.30
CA ALA A 6 28.86 -6.70 9.46
C ALA A 6 28.29 -5.30 9.74
N SER A 7 29.12 -4.24 9.67
CA SER A 7 28.65 -2.87 9.93
C SER A 7 27.77 -2.33 8.80
N ALA A 8 28.01 -2.73 7.54
CA ALA A 8 27.18 -2.34 6.41
C ALA A 8 25.80 -3.00 6.48
N ARG A 9 25.74 -4.30 6.79
CA ARG A 9 24.47 -5.02 7.01
C ARG A 9 23.67 -4.42 8.17
N ALA A 10 24.33 -4.13 9.29
CA ALA A 10 23.68 -3.48 10.44
C ALA A 10 23.15 -2.09 10.09
N ALA A 11 23.90 -1.28 9.33
CA ALA A 11 23.47 0.03 8.88
C ALA A 11 22.25 -0.05 7.96
N LEU A 12 22.27 -0.95 6.96
CA LEU A 12 21.11 -1.17 6.08
C LEU A 12 19.87 -1.59 6.86
N ARG A 13 20.03 -2.53 7.81
CA ARG A 13 18.91 -2.95 8.65
C ARG A 13 18.36 -1.80 9.49
N GLN A 14 19.21 -1.02 10.16
CA GLN A 14 18.80 0.11 10.97
C GLN A 14 18.07 1.18 10.15
N VAL A 15 18.53 1.46 8.93
CA VAL A 15 17.87 2.40 8.01
C VAL A 15 16.50 1.87 7.56
N PHE A 16 16.40 0.58 7.25
CA PHE A 16 15.14 -0.06 6.88
C PHE A 16 14.14 -0.09 8.06
N ASP A 17 14.61 -0.45 9.26
CA ASP A 17 13.78 -0.46 10.46
C ASP A 17 13.25 0.94 10.81
N ALA A 18 14.02 2.00 10.54
CA ALA A 18 13.57 3.38 10.72
C ALA A 18 12.44 3.77 9.73
N ALA A 19 12.53 3.28 8.49
CA ALA A 19 11.46 3.45 7.50
C ALA A 19 10.17 2.78 7.98
N ILE A 20 10.23 1.51 8.41
CA ILE A 20 9.09 0.76 8.93
C ILE A 20 8.49 1.45 10.17
N ALA A 21 9.32 1.83 11.14
CA ALA A 21 8.87 2.46 12.38
C ALA A 21 8.12 3.78 12.14
N SER A 22 8.50 4.51 11.08
CA SER A 22 7.83 5.76 10.69
C SER A 22 6.40 5.57 10.18
N ALA A 23 6.05 4.35 9.77
CA ALA A 23 4.71 3.98 9.28
C ALA A 23 3.92 3.16 10.31
N ASP A 24 4.49 2.82 11.48
CA ASP A 24 3.80 2.05 12.52
C ASP A 24 2.71 2.91 13.19
N PRO A 25 1.42 2.58 13.01
CA PRO A 25 0.31 3.36 13.59
C PRO A 25 0.42 3.52 15.09
N ARG A 26 1.00 2.55 15.80
CA ARG A 26 1.15 2.57 17.28
C ARG A 26 2.08 3.70 17.74
N GLN A 27 3.00 4.13 16.86
CA GLN A 27 3.97 5.18 17.15
C GLN A 27 3.55 6.54 16.60
N VAL A 28 2.85 6.55 15.45
CA VAL A 28 2.63 7.81 14.71
C VAL A 28 1.21 8.34 14.78
N LEU A 29 0.18 7.48 14.95
CA LEU A 29 -1.22 7.88 14.79
C LEU A 29 -1.65 8.96 15.79
N ALA A 30 -1.23 8.87 17.04
CA ALA A 30 -1.70 9.75 18.12
C ALA A 30 -1.51 11.24 17.83
N ARG A 31 -0.40 11.61 17.15
CA ARG A 31 -0.09 13.02 16.79
C ARG A 31 -0.95 13.59 15.68
N HIS A 32 -1.69 12.73 14.96
CA HIS A 32 -2.57 13.11 13.86
C HIS A 32 -4.05 13.14 14.25
N LEU A 33 -4.37 12.73 15.48
CA LEU A 33 -5.74 12.78 15.96
C LEU A 33 -6.24 14.24 16.02
N PRO A 34 -7.51 14.48 15.66
CA PRO A 34 -8.12 15.79 15.78
C PRO A 34 -8.47 16.11 17.24
N GLU A 35 -9.05 17.30 17.48
CA GLU A 35 -9.70 17.60 18.75
C GLU A 35 -10.87 16.63 19.01
N ARG A 36 -11.02 16.23 20.27
CA ARG A 36 -12.09 15.32 20.70
C ARG A 36 -13.46 15.96 20.47
N PRO A 37 -14.45 15.18 20.02
CA PRO A 37 -15.82 15.65 19.85
C PRO A 37 -16.49 15.83 21.24
N ARG A 38 -17.64 16.48 21.23
CA ARG A 38 -18.54 16.52 22.40
C ARG A 38 -19.33 15.23 22.56
N GLY A 39 -19.61 14.55 21.44
CA GLY A 39 -20.31 13.27 21.37
C GLY A 39 -19.39 12.07 21.32
N ARG A 40 -19.80 11.05 20.57
CA ARG A 40 -19.07 9.79 20.39
C ARG A 40 -17.91 9.92 19.40
N VAL A 41 -16.92 9.07 19.57
CA VAL A 41 -15.88 8.81 18.56
C VAL A 41 -16.25 7.52 17.85
N ILE A 42 -16.73 7.64 16.63
CA ILE A 42 -17.13 6.53 15.78
C ILE A 42 -15.93 6.17 14.89
N VAL A 43 -15.27 5.06 15.21
CA VAL A 43 -14.10 4.58 14.47
C VAL A 43 -14.58 3.62 13.39
N LEU A 44 -14.40 4.02 12.14
CA LEU A 44 -14.63 3.20 10.95
C LEU A 44 -13.31 3.01 10.21
N GLY A 45 -13.16 1.93 9.45
CA GLY A 45 -11.92 1.78 8.70
C GLY A 45 -11.87 0.57 7.80
N ALA A 46 -10.92 0.62 6.85
CA ALA A 46 -10.66 -0.46 5.91
C ALA A 46 -9.18 -0.48 5.48
N GLY A 47 -8.60 -1.66 5.44
CA GLY A 47 -7.24 -1.88 4.95
C GLY A 47 -6.43 -2.83 5.81
N LYS A 48 -5.26 -3.22 5.31
CA LYS A 48 -4.35 -4.17 5.98
C LYS A 48 -3.98 -3.74 7.41
N SER A 49 -3.83 -2.43 7.65
CA SER A 49 -3.45 -1.87 8.96
C SER A 49 -4.63 -1.32 9.78
N ALA A 50 -5.88 -1.43 9.29
CA ALA A 50 -7.03 -0.80 9.93
C ALA A 50 -7.24 -1.26 11.38
N ALA A 51 -7.02 -2.53 11.70
CA ALA A 51 -7.15 -3.07 13.05
C ALA A 51 -6.08 -2.50 14.02
N VAL A 52 -4.83 -2.40 13.57
CA VAL A 52 -3.73 -1.80 14.38
C VAL A 52 -3.98 -0.30 14.56
N MET A 53 -4.46 0.39 13.53
CA MET A 53 -4.84 1.81 13.63
C MET A 53 -5.96 2.02 14.65
N ALA A 54 -6.99 1.15 14.66
CA ALA A 54 -8.07 1.21 15.64
C ALA A 54 -7.55 1.03 17.07
N ALA A 55 -6.68 0.06 17.32
CA ALA A 55 -6.04 -0.16 18.62
C ALA A 55 -5.18 1.05 19.04
N ALA A 56 -4.52 1.72 18.10
CA ALA A 56 -3.76 2.93 18.35
C ALA A 56 -4.66 4.11 18.76
N VAL A 57 -5.86 4.26 18.14
CA VAL A 57 -6.87 5.25 18.59
C VAL A 57 -7.33 4.97 20.01
N GLU A 58 -7.67 3.71 20.31
CA GLU A 58 -8.09 3.33 21.67
C GLU A 58 -7.01 3.57 22.72
N THR A 59 -5.75 3.40 22.34
CA THR A 59 -4.60 3.65 23.23
C THR A 59 -4.40 5.14 23.45
N ALA A 60 -4.55 5.95 22.41
CA ALA A 60 -4.36 7.40 22.47
C ALA A 60 -5.52 8.10 23.23
N TRP A 61 -6.72 7.56 23.15
CA TRP A 61 -7.93 8.11 23.77
C TRP A 61 -8.62 7.10 24.70
N PRO A 62 -7.99 6.68 25.81
CA PRO A 62 -8.49 5.60 26.65
C PRO A 62 -9.85 5.91 27.28
N ASP A 63 -10.15 7.19 27.56
CA ASP A 63 -11.37 7.63 28.25
C ASP A 63 -12.46 8.13 27.28
N ALA A 64 -12.20 8.20 25.97
CA ALA A 64 -13.20 8.68 25.01
C ALA A 64 -14.30 7.62 24.79
N PRO A 65 -15.55 8.02 24.51
CA PRO A 65 -16.63 7.10 24.16
C PRO A 65 -16.46 6.58 22.73
N ILE A 66 -15.50 5.65 22.55
CA ILE A 66 -15.18 5.05 21.26
C ILE A 66 -16.09 3.86 21.00
N GLU A 67 -16.63 3.80 19.80
CA GLU A 67 -17.33 2.65 19.25
C GLU A 67 -17.04 2.54 17.75
N GLY A 68 -17.45 1.46 17.11
CA GLY A 68 -17.34 1.31 15.65
C GLY A 68 -16.81 -0.04 15.21
N LEU A 69 -16.37 -0.09 13.95
CA LEU A 69 -15.80 -1.30 13.36
C LEU A 69 -14.81 -0.95 12.25
N VAL A 70 -13.88 -1.86 12.06
CA VAL A 70 -12.91 -1.81 10.95
C VAL A 70 -12.88 -3.15 10.24
N VAL A 71 -12.56 -3.15 8.95
CA VAL A 71 -12.37 -4.37 8.16
C VAL A 71 -10.92 -4.48 7.70
N THR A 72 -10.34 -5.65 7.93
CA THR A 72 -8.98 -5.99 7.48
C THR A 72 -8.97 -7.29 6.69
N ARG A 73 -7.83 -7.67 6.11
CA ARG A 73 -7.74 -8.97 5.43
C ARG A 73 -7.69 -10.11 6.42
N TYR A 74 -8.07 -11.31 5.99
CA TYR A 74 -7.94 -12.53 6.80
C TYR A 74 -6.54 -12.69 7.39
N ALA A 75 -6.48 -13.16 8.64
CA ALA A 75 -5.27 -13.33 9.43
C ALA A 75 -4.47 -12.03 9.72
N HIS A 76 -5.10 -10.85 9.59
CA HIS A 76 -4.52 -9.54 9.92
C HIS A 76 -5.31 -8.83 11.00
N GLY A 77 -6.15 -9.56 11.72
CA GLY A 77 -6.81 -9.04 12.93
C GLY A 77 -5.79 -8.59 13.97
N TYR A 78 -6.15 -7.56 14.72
CA TYR A 78 -5.38 -7.07 15.87
C TYR A 78 -6.32 -6.84 17.06
N PRO A 79 -5.91 -7.14 18.30
CA PRO A 79 -6.78 -6.96 19.46
C PRO A 79 -7.18 -5.51 19.68
N THR A 80 -8.48 -5.27 19.80
CA THR A 80 -9.12 -4.02 20.15
C THR A 80 -10.03 -4.23 21.35
N ARG A 81 -10.45 -3.15 22.01
CA ARG A 81 -11.29 -3.23 23.22
C ARG A 81 -12.76 -2.88 22.94
N ARG A 82 -13.00 -1.93 22.06
CA ARG A 82 -14.31 -1.30 21.79
C ARG A 82 -14.67 -1.28 20.30
N VAL A 83 -13.67 -1.20 19.46
CA VAL A 83 -13.85 -1.25 18.00
C VAL A 83 -13.88 -2.70 17.58
N ARG A 84 -14.91 -3.11 16.83
CA ARG A 84 -14.99 -4.46 16.28
C ARG A 84 -14.07 -4.61 15.07
N VAL A 85 -13.39 -5.72 14.97
CA VAL A 85 -12.54 -6.05 13.83
C VAL A 85 -13.23 -7.14 13.01
N LEU A 86 -13.50 -6.84 11.76
CA LEU A 86 -14.02 -7.78 10.77
C LEU A 86 -12.91 -8.17 9.80
N GLU A 87 -12.97 -9.39 9.29
CA GLU A 87 -12.00 -9.88 8.31
C GLU A 87 -12.69 -10.23 6.99
N ALA A 88 -12.02 -9.94 5.87
CA ALA A 88 -12.51 -10.19 4.53
C ALA A 88 -11.36 -10.54 3.57
N SER A 89 -11.70 -10.94 2.36
CA SER A 89 -10.73 -11.34 1.34
C SER A 89 -10.07 -10.14 0.65
N HIS A 90 -8.78 -10.28 0.42
CA HIS A 90 -7.95 -9.37 -0.37
C HIS A 90 -6.90 -10.19 -1.16
N PRO A 91 -6.60 -9.93 -2.43
CA PRO A 91 -7.06 -8.79 -3.26
C PRO A 91 -8.42 -8.99 -3.95
N VAL A 92 -8.95 -10.21 -3.99
CA VAL A 92 -10.25 -10.50 -4.61
C VAL A 92 -11.34 -10.30 -3.55
N PRO A 93 -12.35 -9.44 -3.78
CA PRO A 93 -13.39 -9.18 -2.80
C PRO A 93 -14.30 -10.39 -2.60
N ASP A 94 -14.86 -10.50 -1.39
CA ASP A 94 -15.81 -11.55 -1.02
C ASP A 94 -17.07 -10.99 -0.35
N ALA A 95 -18.02 -11.88 -0.05
CA ALA A 95 -19.26 -11.51 0.61
C ALA A 95 -19.06 -10.97 2.04
N ALA A 96 -17.95 -11.31 2.71
CA ALA A 96 -17.64 -10.76 4.03
C ALA A 96 -17.29 -9.28 3.92
N GLY A 97 -16.50 -8.88 2.94
CA GLY A 97 -16.17 -7.48 2.66
C GLY A 97 -17.41 -6.66 2.29
N ALA A 98 -18.30 -7.20 1.45
CA ALA A 98 -19.55 -6.52 1.09
C ALA A 98 -20.45 -6.29 2.32
N ARG A 99 -20.58 -7.28 3.21
CA ARG A 99 -21.32 -7.12 4.47
C ARG A 99 -20.66 -6.10 5.39
N ALA A 100 -19.34 -6.14 5.53
CA ALA A 100 -18.60 -5.17 6.33
C ALA A 100 -18.80 -3.73 5.81
N ALA A 101 -18.74 -3.51 4.51
CA ALA A 101 -18.97 -2.20 3.90
C ALA A 101 -20.41 -1.69 4.14
N ALA A 102 -21.41 -2.57 4.04
CA ALA A 102 -22.79 -2.22 4.35
C ALA A 102 -22.93 -1.81 5.83
N GLU A 103 -22.31 -2.55 6.74
CA GLU A 103 -22.35 -2.24 8.18
C GLU A 103 -21.60 -0.94 8.51
N LEU A 104 -20.44 -0.67 7.87
CA LEU A 104 -19.73 0.61 7.97
C LEU A 104 -20.65 1.80 7.61
N LEU A 105 -21.42 1.68 6.53
CA LEU A 105 -22.37 2.70 6.12
C LEU A 105 -23.52 2.88 7.11
N GLU A 106 -24.07 1.80 7.65
CA GLU A 106 -25.14 1.87 8.65
C GLU A 106 -24.67 2.57 9.92
N VAL A 107 -23.47 2.24 10.40
CA VAL A 107 -22.89 2.92 11.58
C VAL A 107 -22.61 4.40 11.26
N ALA A 108 -22.12 4.72 10.06
CA ALA A 108 -21.92 6.11 9.63
C ALA A 108 -23.23 6.90 9.63
N ARG A 109 -24.33 6.35 9.11
CA ARG A 109 -25.68 6.99 9.12
C ARG A 109 -26.20 7.27 10.51
N GLY A 110 -25.77 6.52 11.52
CA GLY A 110 -26.12 6.72 12.92
C GLY A 110 -25.35 7.84 13.63
N ALA A 111 -24.43 8.53 12.95
CA ALA A 111 -23.63 9.59 13.52
C ALA A 111 -24.41 10.93 13.58
N GLY A 112 -24.31 11.62 14.73
CA GLY A 112 -24.91 12.92 14.95
C GLY A 112 -23.92 14.08 14.82
N ALA A 113 -24.44 15.32 14.85
CA ALA A 113 -23.64 16.53 14.67
C ALA A 113 -22.53 16.74 15.70
N ASP A 114 -22.71 16.20 16.92
CA ASP A 114 -21.69 16.28 18.00
C ASP A 114 -20.69 15.12 17.95
N ASP A 115 -20.91 14.12 17.09
CA ASP A 115 -20.04 12.96 16.94
C ASP A 115 -18.87 13.25 15.99
N LEU A 116 -17.81 12.47 16.13
CA LEU A 116 -16.67 12.44 15.23
C LEU A 116 -16.58 11.06 14.58
N VAL A 117 -16.61 11.00 13.26
CA VAL A 117 -16.27 9.80 12.51
C VAL A 117 -14.78 9.86 12.15
N LEU A 118 -14.00 8.93 12.72
CA LEU A 118 -12.61 8.69 12.32
C LEU A 118 -12.59 7.54 11.31
N PHE A 119 -12.27 7.84 10.06
CA PHE A 119 -12.09 6.82 9.04
C PHE A 119 -10.61 6.46 8.90
N LEU A 120 -10.27 5.22 9.26
CA LEU A 120 -8.92 4.68 9.26
C LEU A 120 -8.71 3.88 7.98
N VAL A 121 -7.81 4.34 7.10
CA VAL A 121 -7.63 3.70 5.80
C VAL A 121 -6.17 3.37 5.53
N SER A 122 -5.95 2.21 4.91
CA SER A 122 -4.63 1.76 4.44
C SER A 122 -4.77 0.90 3.19
N GLY A 123 -3.66 0.39 2.67
CA GLY A 123 -3.62 -0.47 1.49
C GLY A 123 -4.63 -1.62 1.53
N GLY A 124 -5.22 -1.92 0.39
CA GLY A 124 -6.22 -2.97 0.23
C GLY A 124 -7.66 -2.56 0.55
N GLY A 125 -7.91 -1.32 1.00
CA GLY A 125 -9.23 -0.85 1.39
C GLY A 125 -10.31 -1.02 0.33
N SER A 126 -10.02 -0.80 -0.95
CA SER A 126 -10.99 -0.93 -2.05
C SER A 126 -11.60 -2.33 -2.16
N SER A 127 -10.79 -3.40 -2.06
CA SER A 127 -11.30 -4.77 -2.15
C SER A 127 -12.05 -5.19 -0.88
N LEU A 128 -11.61 -4.70 0.28
CA LEU A 128 -12.21 -5.01 1.58
C LEU A 128 -13.57 -4.31 1.78
N THR A 129 -13.86 -3.24 1.03
CA THR A 129 -15.12 -2.49 1.11
C THR A 129 -15.88 -2.47 -0.22
N THR A 130 -15.75 -3.52 -1.01
CA THR A 130 -16.49 -3.66 -2.27
C THR A 130 -17.98 -3.86 -1.97
N LEU A 131 -18.76 -2.79 -2.08
CA LEU A 131 -20.22 -2.82 -1.95
C LEU A 131 -20.85 -2.41 -3.26
N PRO A 132 -21.55 -3.34 -3.96
CA PRO A 132 -22.23 -3.03 -5.22
C PRO A 132 -23.28 -1.95 -5.07
N ALA A 133 -23.40 -1.09 -6.08
CA ALA A 133 -24.53 -0.17 -6.20
C ALA A 133 -25.86 -0.94 -6.32
N PRO A 134 -27.03 -0.34 -5.97
CA PRO A 134 -28.31 -1.00 -6.06
C PRO A 134 -28.54 -1.60 -7.46
N GLY A 135 -28.99 -2.84 -7.48
CA GLY A 135 -29.23 -3.61 -8.71
C GLY A 135 -28.01 -4.34 -9.30
N LEU A 136 -26.83 -4.16 -8.70
CA LEU A 136 -25.62 -4.90 -9.07
C LEU A 136 -25.28 -5.98 -8.04
N THR A 137 -24.56 -6.99 -8.48
CA THR A 137 -24.06 -8.07 -7.64
C THR A 137 -22.55 -7.96 -7.43
N LEU A 138 -22.02 -8.68 -6.44
CA LEU A 138 -20.57 -8.77 -6.23
C LEU A 138 -19.88 -9.43 -7.43
N ASP A 139 -20.50 -10.42 -8.05
CA ASP A 139 -19.97 -11.10 -9.23
C ASP A 139 -19.85 -10.14 -10.43
N ASP A 140 -20.79 -9.19 -10.58
CA ASP A 140 -20.70 -8.14 -11.58
C ASP A 140 -19.46 -7.27 -11.37
N LEU A 141 -19.18 -6.87 -10.12
CA LEU A 141 -18.01 -6.05 -9.80
C LEU A 141 -16.70 -6.82 -9.97
N ILE A 142 -16.69 -8.11 -9.66
CA ILE A 142 -15.53 -8.99 -9.91
C ILE A 142 -15.27 -9.10 -11.43
N ALA A 143 -16.32 -9.27 -12.23
CA ALA A 143 -16.19 -9.32 -13.69
C ALA A 143 -15.67 -7.99 -14.26
N VAL A 144 -16.20 -6.85 -13.78
CA VAL A 144 -15.70 -5.51 -14.13
C VAL A 144 -14.24 -5.36 -13.77
N ASN A 145 -13.84 -5.78 -12.58
CA ASN A 145 -12.45 -5.65 -12.12
C ASN A 145 -11.48 -6.44 -13.01
N LYS A 146 -11.88 -7.65 -13.44
CA LYS A 146 -11.10 -8.44 -14.42
C LYS A 146 -10.97 -7.71 -15.77
N ALA A 147 -12.06 -7.11 -16.25
CA ALA A 147 -12.04 -6.35 -17.52
C ALA A 147 -11.15 -5.11 -17.40
N LEU A 148 -11.20 -4.39 -16.28
CA LEU A 148 -10.36 -3.23 -16.00
C LEU A 148 -8.88 -3.59 -15.98
N LEU A 149 -8.50 -4.63 -15.26
CA LEU A 149 -7.10 -5.10 -15.20
C LEU A 149 -6.56 -5.54 -16.58
N ALA A 150 -7.42 -6.05 -17.44
CA ALA A 150 -7.05 -6.49 -18.79
C ALA A 150 -7.04 -5.35 -19.83
N SER A 151 -7.60 -4.17 -19.50
CA SER A 151 -7.79 -3.08 -20.45
C SER A 151 -6.55 -2.21 -20.68
N GLY A 152 -5.61 -2.18 -19.74
CA GLY A 152 -4.50 -1.24 -19.75
C GLY A 152 -4.89 0.18 -19.26
N ALA A 153 -6.09 0.35 -18.69
CA ALA A 153 -6.53 1.62 -18.11
C ALA A 153 -5.65 2.00 -16.91
N THR A 154 -5.43 3.29 -16.72
CA THR A 154 -4.74 3.80 -15.53
C THR A 154 -5.56 3.61 -14.28
N ILE A 155 -4.93 3.67 -13.10
CA ILE A 155 -5.64 3.50 -11.82
C ILE A 155 -6.73 4.57 -11.62
N HIS A 156 -6.53 5.79 -12.09
CA HIS A 156 -7.54 6.85 -12.03
C HIS A 156 -8.76 6.54 -12.91
N GLU A 157 -8.54 6.03 -14.11
CA GLU A 157 -9.62 5.61 -15.04
C GLU A 157 -10.36 4.39 -14.49
N MET A 158 -9.64 3.40 -13.96
CA MET A 158 -10.27 2.26 -13.29
C MET A 158 -11.14 2.71 -12.11
N ASN A 159 -10.64 3.63 -11.28
CA ASN A 159 -11.39 4.13 -10.13
C ASN A 159 -12.58 5.01 -10.52
N CYS A 160 -12.52 5.73 -11.64
CA CYS A 160 -13.68 6.42 -12.20
C CYS A 160 -14.84 5.41 -12.40
N ILE A 161 -14.59 4.29 -13.08
CA ILE A 161 -15.63 3.28 -13.30
C ILE A 161 -16.06 2.62 -11.98
N ARG A 162 -15.12 2.23 -11.12
CA ARG A 162 -15.40 1.58 -9.82
C ARG A 162 -16.29 2.42 -8.91
N ARG A 163 -16.04 3.74 -8.82
CA ARG A 163 -16.83 4.65 -7.96
C ARG A 163 -18.28 4.73 -8.41
N HIS A 164 -18.56 4.65 -9.71
CA HIS A 164 -19.91 4.68 -10.26
C HIS A 164 -20.64 3.34 -10.15
N LEU A 165 -19.96 2.27 -9.76
CA LEU A 165 -20.55 0.95 -9.51
C LEU A 165 -20.64 0.61 -8.02
N SER A 166 -20.15 1.51 -7.15
CA SER A 166 -20.04 1.30 -5.70
C SER A 166 -21.10 2.09 -4.93
N ALA A 167 -21.69 1.47 -3.91
CA ALA A 167 -22.51 2.17 -2.92
C ALA A 167 -21.68 2.77 -1.76
N PHE A 168 -20.35 2.54 -1.73
CA PHE A 168 -19.47 2.91 -0.62
C PHE A 168 -18.46 4.01 -0.99
N SER A 169 -17.83 3.89 -2.15
CA SER A 169 -16.70 4.71 -2.60
C SER A 169 -17.12 6.11 -3.12
N GLY A 170 -16.14 6.96 -3.45
CA GLY A 170 -16.39 8.26 -4.08
C GLY A 170 -17.19 9.22 -3.19
N GLY A 171 -16.81 9.38 -1.92
CA GLY A 171 -17.43 10.29 -0.97
C GLY A 171 -18.71 9.78 -0.29
N ARG A 172 -19.21 8.59 -0.66
CA ARG A 172 -20.49 8.09 -0.16
C ARG A 172 -20.48 7.78 1.34
N LEU A 173 -19.36 7.32 1.88
CA LEU A 173 -19.22 7.11 3.32
C LEU A 173 -19.31 8.44 4.09
N ALA A 174 -18.56 9.46 3.65
CA ALA A 174 -18.64 10.77 4.31
C ALA A 174 -20.01 11.41 4.19
N ALA A 175 -20.65 11.29 3.02
CA ALA A 175 -22.04 11.77 2.84
C ALA A 175 -23.03 11.03 3.75
N ALA A 176 -22.83 9.73 3.98
CA ALA A 176 -23.65 8.94 4.90
C ALA A 176 -23.46 9.36 6.37
N ALA A 177 -22.27 9.81 6.74
CA ALA A 177 -21.96 10.27 8.09
C ALA A 177 -22.49 11.68 8.40
N HIS A 178 -22.95 12.44 7.41
CA HIS A 178 -23.51 13.77 7.63
C HIS A 178 -24.70 13.73 8.62
N PRO A 179 -24.74 14.61 9.65
CA PRO A 179 -23.99 15.85 9.84
C PRO A 179 -22.74 15.73 10.73
N ALA A 180 -22.28 14.52 11.06
CA ALA A 180 -21.06 14.35 11.86
C ALA A 180 -19.81 14.87 11.13
N ARG A 181 -18.82 15.35 11.90
CA ARG A 181 -17.50 15.64 11.37
C ARG A 181 -16.80 14.34 10.98
N VAL A 182 -16.26 14.30 9.76
CA VAL A 182 -15.45 13.16 9.27
C VAL A 182 -13.99 13.56 9.21
N VAL A 183 -13.10 12.76 9.79
CA VAL A 183 -11.65 12.89 9.69
C VAL A 183 -11.09 11.57 9.19
N THR A 184 -10.34 11.61 8.09
CA THR A 184 -9.66 10.43 7.55
C THR A 184 -8.20 10.42 7.96
N LEU A 185 -7.75 9.31 8.54
CA LEU A 185 -6.34 9.04 8.82
C LEU A 185 -5.88 7.94 7.88
N ALA A 186 -4.89 8.24 7.03
CA ALA A 186 -4.47 7.36 5.95
C ALA A 186 -3.01 6.93 6.08
N ILE A 187 -2.76 5.64 5.83
CA ILE A 187 -1.45 5.12 5.44
C ILE A 187 -1.52 4.89 3.94
N SER A 188 -0.71 5.61 3.18
CA SER A 188 -0.68 5.50 1.73
C SER A 188 0.38 4.50 1.27
N ASP A 189 0.00 3.66 0.31
CA ASP A 189 0.86 2.82 -0.50
C ASP A 189 0.72 3.16 -2.00
N VAL A 190 0.03 4.26 -2.32
CA VAL A 190 -0.28 4.70 -3.67
C VAL A 190 0.72 5.77 -4.12
N PRO A 191 1.34 5.63 -5.30
CA PRO A 191 2.16 6.69 -5.88
C PRO A 191 1.41 8.02 -5.98
N GLY A 192 2.03 9.08 -5.44
CA GLY A 192 1.45 10.43 -5.44
C GLY A 192 0.40 10.71 -4.37
N ASP A 193 0.11 9.77 -3.48
CA ASP A 193 -0.72 9.95 -2.28
C ASP A 193 -2.11 10.56 -2.56
N ASP A 194 -2.75 10.20 -3.70
CA ASP A 194 -4.06 10.76 -4.05
C ASP A 194 -5.17 10.14 -3.20
N PRO A 195 -5.87 10.94 -2.34
CA PRO A 195 -6.96 10.45 -1.50
C PRO A 195 -8.12 9.81 -2.28
N SER A 196 -8.32 10.20 -3.54
CA SER A 196 -9.37 9.64 -4.40
C SER A 196 -9.03 8.25 -4.92
N VAL A 197 -7.76 7.86 -4.90
CA VAL A 197 -7.28 6.54 -5.30
C VAL A 197 -7.27 5.58 -4.10
N ILE A 198 -6.86 6.05 -2.92
CA ILE A 198 -6.78 5.24 -1.71
C ILE A 198 -8.19 4.76 -1.32
N ALA A 199 -8.37 3.45 -1.27
CA ALA A 199 -9.67 2.78 -1.05
C ALA A 199 -10.79 3.29 -1.98
N SER A 200 -10.46 3.86 -3.15
CA SER A 200 -11.41 4.49 -4.10
C SER A 200 -12.16 5.69 -3.51
N GLY A 201 -11.55 6.41 -2.55
CA GLY A 201 -12.00 7.69 -2.02
C GLY A 201 -13.34 7.69 -1.28
N PRO A 202 -13.59 6.86 -0.24
CA PRO A 202 -14.89 6.82 0.43
C PRO A 202 -15.29 8.12 1.13
N THR A 203 -14.32 8.95 1.48
CA THR A 203 -14.51 10.18 2.29
C THR A 203 -14.14 11.46 1.55
N VAL A 204 -13.80 11.37 0.28
CA VAL A 204 -13.46 12.53 -0.56
C VAL A 204 -14.41 12.63 -1.76
N PRO A 205 -14.66 13.84 -2.27
CA PRO A 205 -15.56 14.03 -3.41
C PRO A 205 -15.01 13.35 -4.67
N ASP A 206 -15.92 12.92 -5.53
CA ASP A 206 -15.60 12.34 -6.83
C ASP A 206 -15.85 13.37 -7.94
N PRO A 207 -14.83 13.91 -8.59
CA PRO A 207 -15.01 14.86 -9.69
C PRO A 207 -15.52 14.21 -10.98
N SER A 208 -15.39 12.88 -11.12
CA SER A 208 -15.82 12.15 -12.32
C SER A 208 -17.34 11.92 -12.34
N SER A 209 -17.89 11.61 -13.51
CA SER A 209 -19.33 11.43 -13.74
C SER A 209 -19.64 10.07 -14.40
N PHE A 210 -20.91 9.66 -14.40
CA PHE A 210 -21.36 8.52 -15.20
C PHE A 210 -21.03 8.69 -16.69
N ALA A 211 -21.00 9.93 -17.19
CA ALA A 211 -20.61 10.19 -18.58
C ALA A 211 -19.14 9.82 -18.82
N ASP A 212 -18.25 10.18 -17.88
CA ASP A 212 -16.83 9.82 -17.94
C ASP A 212 -16.65 8.31 -17.87
N ALA A 213 -17.34 7.65 -16.94
CA ALA A 213 -17.29 6.19 -16.80
C ALA A 213 -17.72 5.48 -18.10
N ARG A 214 -18.82 5.92 -18.74
CA ARG A 214 -19.27 5.39 -20.05
C ARG A 214 -18.26 5.65 -21.16
N ALA A 215 -17.67 6.85 -21.19
CA ALA A 215 -16.65 7.19 -22.19
C ALA A 215 -15.41 6.27 -22.08
N LEU A 216 -14.97 6.00 -20.86
CA LEU A 216 -13.85 5.07 -20.60
C LEU A 216 -14.18 3.63 -21.01
N VAL A 217 -15.40 3.13 -20.67
CA VAL A 217 -15.84 1.79 -21.09
C VAL A 217 -15.84 1.68 -22.63
N ALA A 218 -16.31 2.71 -23.33
CA ALA A 218 -16.31 2.75 -24.79
C ALA A 218 -14.89 2.86 -25.37
N HIS A 219 -14.04 3.71 -24.79
CA HIS A 219 -12.65 3.90 -25.23
C HIS A 219 -11.85 2.60 -25.19
N TYR A 220 -11.97 1.83 -24.12
CA TYR A 220 -11.27 0.56 -23.96
C TYR A 220 -12.03 -0.63 -24.56
N GLY A 221 -13.19 -0.44 -25.16
CA GLY A 221 -14.00 -1.52 -25.74
C GLY A 221 -14.38 -2.61 -24.74
N MET A 222 -14.60 -2.23 -23.47
CA MET A 222 -14.82 -3.19 -22.39
C MET A 222 -16.16 -3.92 -22.55
N LYS A 223 -16.12 -5.25 -22.48
CA LYS A 223 -17.32 -6.09 -22.40
C LYS A 223 -17.71 -6.26 -20.94
N LEU A 224 -18.77 -5.59 -20.52
CA LEU A 224 -19.25 -5.61 -19.15
C LEU A 224 -20.56 -6.42 -19.04
N PRO A 225 -20.92 -6.94 -17.86
CA PRO A 225 -22.22 -7.56 -17.61
C PRO A 225 -23.39 -6.62 -17.99
N GLU A 226 -24.50 -7.18 -18.44
CA GLU A 226 -25.68 -6.40 -18.88
C GLU A 226 -26.21 -5.48 -17.78
N ALA A 227 -26.28 -5.98 -16.53
CA ALA A 227 -26.70 -5.18 -15.38
C ALA A 227 -25.81 -3.94 -15.17
N VAL A 228 -24.49 -4.09 -15.34
CA VAL A 228 -23.52 -2.99 -15.24
C VAL A 228 -23.73 -1.97 -16.35
N GLN A 229 -23.92 -2.44 -17.59
CA GLN A 229 -24.19 -1.55 -18.73
C GLN A 229 -25.49 -0.74 -18.51
N ALA A 230 -26.55 -1.41 -18.06
CA ALA A 230 -27.83 -0.78 -17.73
C ALA A 230 -27.68 0.25 -16.60
N HIS A 231 -26.94 -0.08 -15.54
CA HIS A 231 -26.68 0.82 -14.42
C HIS A 231 -25.90 2.08 -14.86
N LEU A 232 -24.82 1.91 -15.64
CA LEU A 232 -24.06 3.03 -16.19
C LEU A 232 -24.89 3.89 -17.15
N ALA A 233 -25.76 3.27 -17.94
CA ALA A 233 -26.66 3.99 -18.86
C ALA A 233 -27.71 4.79 -18.11
N ALA A 234 -28.30 4.24 -17.05
CA ALA A 234 -29.29 4.91 -16.21
C ALA A 234 -28.73 6.14 -15.50
N GLY A 235 -27.49 6.05 -14.98
CA GLY A 235 -26.80 7.16 -14.32
C GLY A 235 -27.60 7.82 -13.19
N ALA A 236 -28.38 7.02 -12.43
CA ALA A 236 -29.44 7.54 -11.55
C ALA A 236 -28.90 8.26 -10.30
N GLU A 237 -27.78 7.77 -9.73
CA GLU A 237 -27.23 8.32 -8.49
C GLU A 237 -25.75 8.65 -8.65
N GLU A 238 -25.47 9.90 -9.00
CA GLU A 238 -24.08 10.39 -9.04
C GLU A 238 -23.41 10.29 -7.67
N SER A 239 -22.11 10.05 -7.67
CA SER A 239 -21.28 10.17 -6.48
C SER A 239 -21.29 11.60 -5.95
N PRO A 240 -21.10 11.83 -4.64
CA PRO A 240 -20.92 13.17 -4.09
C PRO A 240 -19.81 13.95 -4.80
N LYS A 241 -20.16 15.14 -5.32
CA LYS A 241 -19.27 15.98 -6.13
C LYS A 241 -18.50 16.99 -5.28
N PRO A 242 -17.43 17.59 -5.80
CA PRO A 242 -16.81 18.76 -5.16
C PRO A 242 -17.86 19.84 -4.90
N GLY A 243 -17.94 20.29 -3.63
CA GLY A 243 -18.94 21.26 -3.19
C GLY A 243 -20.24 20.66 -2.66
N ASP A 244 -20.39 19.33 -2.62
CA ASP A 244 -21.53 18.69 -1.96
C ASP A 244 -21.53 19.05 -0.46
N PRO A 245 -22.61 19.69 0.06
CA PRO A 245 -22.65 20.16 1.45
C PRO A 245 -22.56 19.01 2.48
N ARG A 246 -22.89 17.78 2.10
CA ARG A 246 -22.80 16.61 2.97
C ARG A 246 -21.35 16.21 3.29
N LEU A 247 -20.40 16.61 2.45
CA LEU A 247 -18.99 16.29 2.65
C LEU A 247 -18.28 17.33 3.54
N GLY A 248 -18.82 18.54 3.68
CA GLY A 248 -18.13 19.65 4.34
C GLY A 248 -16.78 19.93 3.67
N THR A 249 -15.80 20.37 4.49
CA THR A 249 -14.40 20.47 4.07
C THR A 249 -13.72 19.14 4.46
N PRO A 250 -13.24 18.33 3.50
CA PRO A 250 -12.58 17.06 3.81
C PRO A 250 -11.35 17.29 4.71
N ASP A 251 -11.32 16.63 5.87
CA ASP A 251 -10.16 16.59 6.78
C ASP A 251 -9.47 15.24 6.57
N TYR A 252 -8.50 15.23 5.64
CA TYR A 252 -7.76 14.03 5.25
C TYR A 252 -6.29 14.18 5.64
N ARG A 253 -5.79 13.25 6.45
CA ARG A 253 -4.45 13.33 7.05
C ARG A 253 -3.68 12.05 6.74
N PHE A 254 -2.53 12.20 6.11
CA PHE A 254 -1.57 11.11 5.98
C PHE A 254 -0.81 10.96 7.29
N ILE A 255 -0.88 9.78 7.88
CA ILE A 255 -0.09 9.42 9.06
C ILE A 255 1.22 8.72 8.67
N ALA A 256 1.25 8.10 7.49
CA ALA A 256 2.43 7.55 6.85
C ALA A 256 2.26 7.55 5.32
N THR A 257 3.36 7.85 4.62
CA THR A 257 3.49 7.77 3.16
C THR A 257 4.85 7.20 2.80
N PRO A 258 5.06 6.71 1.57
CA PRO A 258 6.37 6.28 1.12
C PRO A 258 7.44 7.38 1.25
N ALA A 259 7.10 8.63 0.92
CA ALA A 259 8.00 9.77 1.09
C ALA A 259 8.42 9.97 2.56
N MET A 260 7.48 9.89 3.51
CA MET A 260 7.78 10.01 4.96
C MET A 260 8.70 8.88 5.43
N ALA A 261 8.51 7.66 4.93
CA ALA A 261 9.37 6.52 5.25
C ALA A 261 10.80 6.72 4.73
N LEU A 262 10.96 7.24 3.52
CA LEU A 262 12.27 7.55 2.95
C LEU A 262 12.99 8.68 3.70
N GLU A 263 12.28 9.70 4.16
CA GLU A 263 12.86 10.77 5.00
C GLU A 263 13.30 10.26 6.38
N ALA A 264 12.54 9.35 6.99
CA ALA A 264 12.94 8.69 8.22
C ALA A 264 14.21 7.83 8.01
N ALA A 265 14.26 7.07 6.92
CA ALA A 265 15.43 6.30 6.49
C ALA A 265 16.65 7.22 6.26
N ALA A 266 16.46 8.34 5.57
CA ALA A 266 17.52 9.31 5.32
C ALA A 266 18.06 9.93 6.62
N THR A 267 17.16 10.20 7.57
CA THR A 267 17.55 10.72 8.89
C THR A 267 18.39 9.70 9.67
N ALA A 268 17.98 8.43 9.67
CA ALA A 268 18.74 7.34 10.28
C ALA A 268 20.13 7.17 9.62
N ALA A 269 20.17 7.24 8.28
CA ALA A 269 21.42 7.15 7.52
C ALA A 269 22.41 8.27 7.88
N ARG A 270 21.94 9.52 8.00
CA ARG A 270 22.78 10.66 8.45
C ARG A 270 23.35 10.40 9.85
N GLY A 271 22.57 9.82 10.76
CA GLY A 271 23.03 9.44 12.10
C GLY A 271 24.15 8.38 12.10
N LEU A 272 24.25 7.58 11.03
CA LEU A 272 25.30 6.59 10.82
C LEU A 272 26.50 7.13 10.03
N GLY A 273 26.52 8.45 9.71
CA GLY A 273 27.57 9.07 8.91
C GLY A 273 27.51 8.75 7.42
N LEU A 274 26.35 8.31 6.92
CA LEU A 274 26.10 8.12 5.50
C LEU A 274 25.45 9.36 4.88
N THR A 275 25.81 9.67 3.65
CA THR A 275 25.13 10.71 2.86
C THR A 275 23.94 10.07 2.13
N PRO A 276 22.67 10.35 2.48
CA PRO A 276 21.53 9.80 1.80
C PRO A 276 21.22 10.55 0.51
N LEU A 277 20.78 9.82 -0.51
CA LEU A 277 20.16 10.33 -1.72
C LEU A 277 18.83 9.59 -1.94
N ILE A 278 17.71 10.30 -1.82
CA ILE A 278 16.39 9.78 -2.16
C ILE A 278 16.23 9.90 -3.68
N LEU A 279 16.04 8.74 -4.32
CA LEU A 279 15.85 8.64 -5.77
C LEU A 279 14.39 8.85 -6.21
N GLY A 280 13.46 8.53 -5.31
CA GLY A 280 12.03 8.65 -5.52
C GLY A 280 11.26 7.65 -4.65
N ASP A 281 10.00 7.92 -4.45
CA ASP A 281 9.07 7.17 -3.61
C ASP A 281 8.00 6.39 -4.41
N ALA A 282 8.04 6.53 -5.74
CA ALA A 282 7.07 5.95 -6.67
C ALA A 282 7.77 5.25 -7.86
N LEU A 283 8.84 4.48 -7.59
CA LEU A 283 9.51 3.73 -8.64
C LEU A 283 8.71 2.49 -9.00
N GLU A 284 8.35 2.37 -10.27
CA GLU A 284 7.55 1.28 -10.82
C GLU A 284 8.30 0.55 -11.93
N GLY A 285 7.78 -0.58 -12.35
CA GLY A 285 8.27 -1.38 -13.46
C GLY A 285 8.69 -2.79 -13.05
N GLU A 286 9.36 -3.48 -13.97
CA GLU A 286 9.81 -4.87 -13.76
C GLU A 286 10.92 -4.91 -12.70
N ALA A 287 10.71 -5.68 -11.65
CA ALA A 287 11.56 -5.70 -10.45
C ALA A 287 13.05 -5.94 -10.78
N ARG A 288 13.36 -6.95 -11.58
CA ARG A 288 14.76 -7.29 -11.95
C ARG A 288 15.46 -6.20 -12.75
N GLU A 289 14.72 -5.48 -13.58
CA GLU A 289 15.26 -4.39 -14.40
C GLU A 289 15.55 -3.16 -13.55
N LEU A 290 14.63 -2.82 -12.64
CA LEU A 290 14.88 -1.76 -11.65
C LEU A 290 16.10 -2.09 -10.79
N GLY A 291 16.24 -3.34 -10.31
CA GLY A 291 17.42 -3.79 -9.59
C GLY A 291 18.72 -3.59 -10.38
N THR A 292 18.69 -3.88 -11.68
CA THR A 292 19.83 -3.65 -12.58
C THR A 292 20.18 -2.16 -12.70
N ALA A 293 19.19 -1.29 -12.82
CA ALA A 293 19.40 0.16 -12.89
C ALA A 293 19.99 0.72 -11.59
N LEU A 294 19.46 0.31 -10.44
CA LEU A 294 19.95 0.70 -9.11
C LEU A 294 21.40 0.23 -8.89
N ALA A 295 21.75 -0.97 -9.35
CA ALA A 295 23.14 -1.46 -9.32
C ALA A 295 24.07 -0.58 -10.14
N GLY A 296 23.65 -0.12 -11.30
CA GLY A 296 24.42 0.80 -12.14
C GLY A 296 24.73 2.12 -11.44
N MET A 297 23.73 2.71 -10.77
CA MET A 297 23.89 3.93 -9.98
C MET A 297 24.84 3.72 -8.78
N ALA A 298 24.68 2.61 -8.06
CA ALA A 298 25.53 2.28 -6.90
C ALA A 298 26.99 2.04 -7.30
N ARG A 299 27.22 1.37 -8.42
CA ARG A 299 28.59 1.18 -8.97
C ARG A 299 29.21 2.51 -9.39
N SER A 300 28.46 3.38 -10.04
CA SER A 300 28.93 4.72 -10.43
C SER A 300 29.30 5.54 -9.19
N ALA A 301 28.48 5.51 -8.15
CA ALA A 301 28.78 6.18 -6.87
C ALA A 301 30.06 5.64 -6.23
N ALA A 302 30.23 4.30 -6.18
CA ALA A 302 31.41 3.67 -5.59
C ALA A 302 32.69 3.90 -6.38
N THR A 303 32.60 4.01 -7.73
CA THR A 303 33.79 4.10 -8.61
C THR A 303 34.15 5.54 -8.95
N HIS A 304 33.15 6.39 -9.19
CA HIS A 304 33.34 7.72 -9.74
C HIS A 304 32.84 8.83 -8.81
N GLY A 305 32.15 8.51 -7.71
CA GLY A 305 31.53 9.47 -6.83
C GLY A 305 30.26 10.11 -7.42
N HIS A 306 29.64 9.50 -8.40
CA HIS A 306 28.41 10.00 -9.04
C HIS A 306 27.25 8.98 -8.89
N PRO A 307 26.03 9.42 -8.51
CA PRO A 307 25.56 10.82 -8.31
C PRO A 307 26.09 11.48 -7.05
N LEU A 308 26.67 10.74 -6.09
CA LEU A 308 27.29 11.30 -4.89
C LEU A 308 28.45 10.42 -4.43
N PRO A 309 29.52 11.03 -3.78
CA PRO A 309 30.64 10.27 -3.26
C PRO A 309 30.28 9.51 -1.98
N GLY A 310 30.93 8.35 -1.78
CA GLY A 310 30.79 7.59 -0.53
C GLY A 310 31.55 8.21 0.68
N PRO A 311 31.16 7.82 1.91
CA PRO A 311 30.12 6.85 2.25
C PRO A 311 28.70 7.39 2.04
N ALA A 312 27.91 6.67 1.24
CA ALA A 312 26.61 7.12 0.80
C ALA A 312 25.59 5.98 0.80
N ILE A 313 24.30 6.34 0.80
CA ILE A 313 23.19 5.41 0.62
C ILE A 313 22.19 5.97 -0.39
N LEU A 314 21.80 5.14 -1.36
CA LEU A 314 20.71 5.40 -2.27
C LEU A 314 19.42 4.84 -1.67
N LEU A 315 18.40 5.65 -1.54
CA LEU A 315 17.11 5.29 -0.97
C LEU A 315 16.04 5.40 -2.05
N SER A 316 15.19 4.40 -2.17
CA SER A 316 14.05 4.43 -3.09
C SER A 316 12.87 3.65 -2.51
N GLY A 317 11.67 4.08 -2.88
CA GLY A 317 10.42 3.38 -2.64
C GLY A 317 9.62 3.25 -3.93
N GLY A 318 8.55 2.49 -3.89
CA GLY A 318 7.66 2.27 -5.02
C GLY A 318 7.10 0.85 -5.03
N GLU A 319 6.41 0.51 -6.11
CA GLU A 319 5.68 -0.75 -6.27
C GLU A 319 6.13 -1.42 -7.58
N THR A 320 6.99 -2.43 -7.51
CA THR A 320 7.46 -3.15 -8.70
C THR A 320 6.54 -4.31 -9.07
N THR A 321 6.66 -4.78 -10.30
CA THR A 321 5.96 -5.96 -10.80
C THR A 321 6.94 -7.07 -11.15
N VAL A 322 6.44 -8.32 -11.13
CA VAL A 322 7.17 -9.49 -11.62
C VAL A 322 6.32 -10.17 -12.68
N THR A 323 6.80 -10.15 -13.91
CA THR A 323 6.18 -10.90 -15.01
C THR A 323 6.56 -12.37 -14.91
N ILE A 324 5.65 -13.21 -14.42
CA ILE A 324 5.87 -14.65 -14.31
C ILE A 324 5.95 -15.27 -15.70
N ARG A 325 7.13 -15.76 -16.07
CA ARG A 325 7.42 -16.39 -17.37
C ARG A 325 7.62 -17.90 -17.26
N SER A 326 7.79 -18.41 -16.04
CA SER A 326 7.93 -19.83 -15.78
C SER A 326 6.56 -20.49 -15.55
N PRO A 327 6.26 -21.65 -16.13
CA PRO A 327 5.04 -22.39 -15.83
C PRO A 327 5.01 -22.94 -14.39
N LYS A 328 6.17 -23.00 -13.75
CA LYS A 328 6.34 -23.38 -12.34
C LYS A 328 7.30 -22.37 -11.71
N PRO A 329 6.82 -21.20 -11.27
CA PRO A 329 7.66 -20.25 -10.61
C PRO A 329 8.17 -20.80 -9.28
N GLY A 330 9.37 -20.43 -8.90
CA GLY A 330 9.96 -20.70 -7.60
C GLY A 330 9.36 -19.80 -6.51
N ARG A 331 10.08 -19.69 -5.39
CA ARG A 331 9.67 -18.96 -4.19
C ARG A 331 10.31 -17.56 -4.16
N GLY A 332 9.53 -16.57 -3.75
CA GLY A 332 10.03 -15.20 -3.58
C GLY A 332 8.96 -14.15 -3.85
N GLY A 333 9.38 -12.90 -3.73
CA GLY A 333 8.56 -11.73 -3.96
C GLY A 333 9.27 -10.71 -4.84
N ARG A 334 8.65 -9.56 -5.00
CA ARG A 334 9.13 -8.46 -5.86
C ARG A 334 10.47 -7.90 -5.38
N ASN A 335 10.63 -7.74 -4.07
CA ASN A 335 11.85 -7.19 -3.48
C ASN A 335 13.02 -8.17 -3.61
N GLY A 336 12.81 -9.45 -3.34
CA GLY A 336 13.81 -10.50 -3.55
C GLY A 336 14.26 -10.61 -5.02
N GLU A 337 13.31 -10.51 -5.97
CA GLU A 337 13.62 -10.52 -7.41
C GLU A 337 14.41 -9.27 -7.83
N CYS A 338 14.01 -8.09 -7.36
CA CYS A 338 14.73 -6.84 -7.58
C CYS A 338 16.16 -6.93 -7.01
N LEU A 339 16.33 -7.43 -5.80
CA LEU A 339 17.63 -7.59 -5.16
C LEU A 339 18.51 -8.59 -5.88
N LEU A 340 17.98 -9.71 -6.36
CA LEU A 340 18.75 -10.70 -7.11
C LEU A 340 19.21 -10.13 -8.47
N GLY A 341 18.35 -9.36 -9.15
CA GLY A 341 18.71 -8.59 -10.35
C GLY A 341 19.85 -7.60 -10.06
N CYS A 342 19.74 -6.86 -8.95
CA CYS A 342 20.75 -5.95 -8.48
C CYS A 342 22.09 -6.66 -8.17
N ALA A 343 22.07 -7.76 -7.44
CA ALA A 343 23.26 -8.52 -7.09
C ALA A 343 24.00 -9.04 -8.33
N LEU A 344 23.26 -9.55 -9.33
CA LEU A 344 23.81 -9.99 -10.61
C LEU A 344 24.48 -8.85 -11.39
N ALA A 345 23.86 -7.67 -11.41
CA ALA A 345 24.39 -6.49 -12.09
C ALA A 345 25.58 -5.86 -11.35
N LEU A 346 25.60 -5.91 -10.01
CA LEU A 346 26.74 -5.50 -9.19
C LEU A 346 27.96 -6.41 -9.44
N ALA A 347 27.72 -7.69 -9.75
CA ALA A 347 28.78 -8.67 -10.08
C ALA A 347 29.93 -8.74 -9.04
N GLY A 348 29.61 -8.57 -7.76
CA GLY A 348 30.60 -8.56 -6.68
C GLY A 348 31.37 -7.24 -6.53
N ALA A 349 30.78 -6.12 -6.94
CA ALA A 349 31.37 -4.79 -6.77
C ALA A 349 31.79 -4.55 -5.31
N HIS A 350 33.05 -4.17 -5.13
CA HIS A 350 33.61 -3.94 -3.81
C HIS A 350 32.95 -2.77 -3.09
N LYS A 351 32.67 -2.93 -1.80
CA LYS A 351 32.11 -1.91 -0.91
C LYS A 351 30.71 -1.42 -1.32
N VAL A 352 29.93 -2.29 -1.98
CA VAL A 352 28.53 -2.04 -2.32
C VAL A 352 27.67 -3.14 -1.73
N TRP A 353 26.72 -2.76 -0.88
CA TRP A 353 25.71 -3.62 -0.27
C TRP A 353 24.35 -3.11 -0.68
N ALA A 354 23.36 -3.98 -0.70
CA ALA A 354 21.98 -3.62 -0.99
C ALA A 354 21.01 -4.36 -0.06
N LEU A 355 19.94 -3.69 0.37
CA LEU A 355 18.78 -4.27 1.03
C LEU A 355 17.56 -3.86 0.23
N MET A 356 16.69 -4.81 -0.07
CA MET A 356 15.36 -4.56 -0.63
C MET A 356 14.34 -5.34 0.19
N GLY A 357 13.25 -4.68 0.56
CA GLY A 357 12.25 -5.28 1.42
C GLY A 357 10.91 -4.57 1.36
N ASP A 358 9.86 -5.31 1.69
CA ASP A 358 8.51 -4.81 1.83
C ASP A 358 8.30 -4.24 3.24
N THR A 359 7.72 -3.06 3.31
CA THR A 359 7.47 -2.37 4.59
C THR A 359 6.28 -2.93 5.35
N ASP A 360 5.47 -3.81 4.74
CA ASP A 360 4.40 -4.54 5.42
C ASP A 360 4.89 -5.88 6.05
N GLY A 361 6.16 -6.22 5.85
CA GLY A 361 6.82 -7.36 6.48
C GLY A 361 6.77 -8.67 5.70
N ILE A 362 6.13 -8.70 4.52
CA ILE A 362 5.98 -9.90 3.70
C ILE A 362 6.30 -9.60 2.24
N ASP A 363 7.43 -10.15 1.74
CA ASP A 363 7.80 -10.09 0.33
C ASP A 363 7.21 -11.28 -0.45
N GLY A 364 6.08 -11.06 -1.10
CA GLY A 364 5.36 -12.10 -1.84
C GLY A 364 4.53 -13.02 -0.95
N SER A 365 4.85 -14.31 -0.92
CA SER A 365 4.09 -15.34 -0.20
C SER A 365 4.87 -15.98 0.97
N GLU A 366 6.11 -15.60 1.17
CA GLU A 366 7.02 -16.23 2.12
C GLU A 366 7.05 -15.48 3.47
N ASP A 367 7.92 -15.87 4.38
CA ASP A 367 7.99 -15.40 5.76
C ASP A 367 9.03 -14.28 6.00
N ASN A 368 9.56 -13.70 4.91
CA ASN A 368 10.55 -12.63 4.95
C ASN A 368 9.99 -11.30 4.47
N ALA A 369 10.48 -10.21 5.03
CA ALA A 369 10.22 -8.86 4.52
C ALA A 369 11.06 -8.56 3.27
N GLY A 370 12.23 -9.17 3.15
CA GLY A 370 13.16 -8.93 2.05
C GLY A 370 14.47 -9.67 2.24
N ALA A 371 15.56 -9.13 1.67
CA ALA A 371 16.88 -9.72 1.82
C ALA A 371 18.01 -8.67 1.70
N ILE A 372 19.25 -9.09 2.02
CA ILE A 372 20.47 -8.31 1.87
C ILE A 372 21.41 -8.99 0.86
N ALA A 373 21.95 -8.22 -0.07
CA ALA A 373 23.06 -8.62 -0.92
C ALA A 373 24.36 -7.92 -0.51
N ALA A 374 25.44 -8.65 -0.49
CA ALA A 374 26.80 -8.22 -0.16
C ALA A 374 27.76 -8.46 -1.33
N PRO A 375 28.97 -7.91 -1.34
CA PRO A 375 29.95 -8.14 -2.40
C PRO A 375 30.25 -9.62 -2.66
N ASP A 376 30.13 -10.48 -1.65
CA ASP A 376 30.40 -11.90 -1.75
C ASP A 376 29.17 -12.78 -2.05
N THR A 377 27.96 -12.21 -2.11
CA THR A 377 26.69 -12.97 -2.28
C THR A 377 26.75 -13.94 -3.45
N LEU A 378 27.20 -13.50 -4.63
CA LEU A 378 27.27 -14.37 -5.80
C LEU A 378 28.34 -15.45 -5.69
N ALA A 379 29.46 -15.16 -5.00
CA ALA A 379 30.53 -16.14 -4.75
C ALA A 379 30.05 -17.22 -3.77
N ARG A 380 29.36 -16.82 -2.70
CA ARG A 380 28.76 -17.75 -1.71
C ARG A 380 27.68 -18.63 -2.37
N ALA A 381 26.83 -18.05 -3.22
CA ALA A 381 25.80 -18.80 -3.94
C ALA A 381 26.42 -19.89 -4.82
N ARG A 382 27.43 -19.55 -5.64
CA ARG A 382 28.15 -20.52 -6.49
C ARG A 382 28.89 -21.60 -5.68
N ALA A 383 29.51 -21.22 -4.58
CA ALA A 383 30.17 -22.16 -3.67
C ALA A 383 29.18 -23.16 -3.05
N ALA A 384 27.94 -22.72 -2.84
CA ALA A 384 26.81 -23.56 -2.40
C ALA A 384 26.14 -24.37 -3.53
N GLY A 385 26.67 -24.32 -4.75
CA GLY A 385 26.16 -25.06 -5.90
C GLY A 385 24.95 -24.43 -6.57
N LEU A 386 24.63 -23.17 -6.25
CA LEU A 386 23.51 -22.45 -6.86
C LEU A 386 23.94 -21.72 -8.14
N ASP A 387 23.04 -21.65 -9.11
CA ASP A 387 23.15 -20.75 -10.25
C ASP A 387 22.19 -19.53 -10.05
N PRO A 388 22.72 -18.35 -9.66
CA PRO A 388 21.90 -17.17 -9.42
C PRO A 388 21.11 -16.71 -10.66
N ARG A 389 21.63 -16.94 -11.87
CA ARG A 389 20.93 -16.58 -13.10
C ARG A 389 19.74 -17.50 -13.39
N ALA A 390 19.93 -18.80 -13.19
CA ALA A 390 18.84 -19.76 -13.32
C ALA A 390 17.74 -19.52 -12.26
N LEU A 391 18.12 -19.18 -11.03
CA LEU A 391 17.16 -18.84 -9.96
C LEU A 391 16.39 -17.57 -10.28
N LEU A 392 17.03 -16.52 -10.81
CA LEU A 392 16.32 -15.32 -11.26
C LEU A 392 15.37 -15.62 -12.43
N ALA A 393 15.80 -16.45 -13.39
CA ALA A 393 14.95 -16.85 -14.52
C ALA A 393 13.76 -17.73 -14.07
N GLY A 394 13.93 -18.49 -13.00
CA GLY A 394 12.91 -19.32 -12.38
C GLY A 394 12.03 -18.61 -11.35
N HIS A 395 12.25 -17.31 -11.07
CA HIS A 395 11.57 -16.56 -10.00
C HIS A 395 11.75 -17.19 -8.61
N ASP A 396 12.99 -17.62 -8.27
CA ASP A 396 13.32 -18.30 -7.00
C ASP A 396 14.39 -17.55 -6.20
N SER A 397 14.13 -16.27 -5.98
CA SER A 397 15.01 -15.41 -5.20
C SER A 397 15.06 -15.79 -3.71
N TYR A 398 13.93 -16.25 -3.15
CA TYR A 398 13.84 -16.65 -1.76
C TYR A 398 14.80 -17.79 -1.43
N SER A 399 14.81 -18.86 -2.23
CA SER A 399 15.67 -20.03 -1.98
C SER A 399 17.15 -19.67 -1.96
N LEU A 400 17.58 -18.72 -2.81
CA LEU A 400 18.95 -18.24 -2.81
C LEU A 400 19.30 -17.54 -1.49
N PHE A 401 18.53 -16.52 -1.10
CA PHE A 401 18.82 -15.72 0.09
C PHE A 401 18.58 -16.50 1.38
N GLN A 402 17.65 -17.44 1.40
CA GLN A 402 17.43 -18.37 2.52
C GLN A 402 18.67 -19.25 2.76
N LEU A 403 19.19 -19.89 1.71
CA LEU A 403 20.36 -20.75 1.83
C LEU A 403 21.62 -19.98 2.29
N LEU A 404 21.73 -18.70 1.89
CA LEU A 404 22.84 -17.85 2.28
C LEU A 404 22.67 -17.23 3.69
N GLY A 405 21.52 -17.36 4.32
CA GLY A 405 21.21 -16.71 5.59
C GLY A 405 21.09 -15.18 5.49
N ASP A 406 20.69 -14.68 4.32
CA ASP A 406 20.64 -13.24 4.00
C ASP A 406 19.19 -12.68 4.00
N LEU A 407 18.19 -13.48 4.39
CA LEU A 407 16.81 -12.99 4.53
C LEU A 407 16.72 -11.95 5.64
N VAL A 408 15.80 -11.00 5.43
CA VAL A 408 15.33 -10.02 6.41
C VAL A 408 13.94 -10.44 6.84
N VAL A 409 13.80 -10.84 8.10
CA VAL A 409 12.55 -11.28 8.72
C VAL A 409 12.12 -10.24 9.76
#